data_81004d94e6d52051ae3aa02209023e69
#
_entry.id   81004d94e6d52051ae3aa02209023e69
#
_cell.length_a   1.000
_cell.length_b   1.000
_cell.length_c   1.000
_cell.angle_alpha   90.00
_cell.angle_beta   90.00
_cell.angle_gamma   90.00
#
_symmetry.space_group_name_H-M   'P 1'
#
loop_
_entity.id
_entity.type
_entity.pdbx_description
1 polymer ?
#
loop_
_entity_poly.entity_id
_entity_poly.type
_entity_poly.pdbx_seq_one_letter_code
_entity_poly.pdbx_strand_id
1 'polypeptide(L)'
;MNNKVITSYKGFDKNMQCRGFQYEVGKEYEMDGEIMCCNRGFHACKSPIEVWDYYDMLNSRYAEVEQSGKIDKGENSTKVCSSRIKIKAELKLADIINIGVEWLKDITSPSKVKADGALNDNGDRKKQIGSSGYSAQIGSSGDSAKIGSSGYSPQIGSSGDSAKIGSSGDSAKIGSSGYSAQIGSSGYSAKIGSSGDSAQIGSSGYSAKIGSSGDYAKIGSSGDSAKIDSTGEDSVIMCAGNSSIAKAKVGSWITLAEWKWSDEKKRNVPVCVKTEYVDGENIKADTWYQLKNGKFVEANE
;
A
#
# COMPACT_ATOMS: atom_id res chain seq x y z
N MET A 1 17.01 -34.61 0.93
CA MET A 1 17.12 -33.13 1.10
C MET A 1 15.70 -32.60 1.29
N ASN A 2 15.39 -31.96 2.43
CA ASN A 2 14.06 -31.39 2.66
C ASN A 2 13.88 -30.23 1.68
N ASN A 3 13.09 -30.43 0.63
CA ASN A 3 12.69 -29.37 -0.28
C ASN A 3 11.70 -28.43 0.43
N LYS A 4 12.22 -27.54 1.25
CA LYS A 4 11.40 -26.53 1.92
C LYS A 4 10.91 -25.52 0.88
N VAL A 5 9.61 -25.55 0.60
CA VAL A 5 8.95 -24.53 -0.24
C VAL A 5 8.47 -23.39 0.68
N ILE A 6 8.73 -22.17 0.27
CA ILE A 6 8.29 -20.96 0.97
C ILE A 6 7.35 -20.20 0.06
N THR A 7 6.11 -19.99 0.50
CA THR A 7 5.19 -19.04 -0.14
C THR A 7 5.63 -17.61 0.22
N SER A 8 5.71 -16.77 -0.80
CA SER A 8 6.14 -15.38 -0.67
C SER A 8 5.52 -14.52 -1.78
N TYR A 9 5.74 -13.21 -1.73
CA TYR A 9 5.12 -12.24 -2.61
C TYR A 9 6.19 -11.39 -3.29
N LYS A 10 5.98 -11.13 -4.58
CA LYS A 10 6.95 -10.41 -5.39
C LYS A 10 6.26 -9.33 -6.21
N GLY A 11 6.92 -8.18 -6.34
CA GLY A 11 6.55 -7.13 -7.27
C GLY A 11 7.33 -7.22 -8.58
N PHE A 12 6.77 -6.62 -9.61
CA PHE A 12 7.32 -6.50 -10.95
C PHE A 12 6.94 -5.14 -11.55
N ASP A 13 7.60 -4.75 -12.61
CA ASP A 13 7.16 -3.63 -13.43
C ASP A 13 5.87 -3.97 -14.22
N LYS A 14 5.41 -3.03 -15.04
CA LYS A 14 4.19 -3.18 -15.87
C LYS A 14 4.28 -4.37 -16.85
N ASN A 15 5.49 -4.79 -17.22
CA ASN A 15 5.75 -5.87 -18.18
C ASN A 15 6.03 -7.22 -17.51
N MET A 16 5.80 -7.38 -16.21
CA MET A 16 6.22 -8.55 -15.42
C MET A 16 7.71 -8.77 -15.44
N GLN A 17 8.52 -7.69 -15.46
CA GLN A 17 9.95 -7.75 -15.37
C GLN A 17 10.48 -7.31 -14.02
N CYS A 18 11.65 -7.82 -13.66
CA CYS A 18 12.40 -7.38 -12.50
C CYS A 18 13.88 -7.40 -12.85
N ARG A 19 14.55 -6.23 -12.78
CA ARG A 19 15.97 -6.09 -13.17
C ARG A 19 16.28 -6.63 -14.56
N GLY A 20 15.40 -6.39 -15.53
CA GLY A 20 15.55 -6.83 -16.92
C GLY A 20 15.25 -8.32 -17.17
N PHE A 21 14.93 -9.10 -16.15
CA PHE A 21 14.52 -10.49 -16.30
C PHE A 21 13.00 -10.59 -16.46
N GLN A 22 12.53 -11.34 -17.47
CA GLN A 22 11.13 -11.56 -17.79
C GLN A 22 10.56 -12.72 -17.00
N TYR A 23 9.41 -12.50 -16.34
CA TYR A 23 8.66 -13.53 -15.63
C TYR A 23 7.30 -13.76 -16.28
N GLU A 24 6.78 -14.98 -16.13
CA GLU A 24 5.45 -15.37 -16.62
C GLU A 24 4.73 -16.21 -15.56
N VAL A 25 3.42 -15.97 -15.39
CA VAL A 25 2.58 -16.75 -14.48
C VAL A 25 2.56 -18.23 -14.90
N GLY A 26 2.68 -19.12 -13.93
CA GLY A 26 2.74 -20.57 -14.11
C GLY A 26 4.16 -21.11 -14.35
N LYS A 27 5.13 -20.27 -14.70
CA LYS A 27 6.51 -20.72 -14.98
C LYS A 27 7.35 -20.81 -13.71
N GLU A 28 8.31 -21.71 -13.78
CA GLU A 28 9.38 -21.91 -12.79
C GLU A 28 10.72 -21.51 -13.39
N TYR A 29 11.56 -20.88 -12.57
CA TYR A 29 12.88 -20.42 -12.94
C TYR A 29 13.90 -20.93 -11.94
N GLU A 30 15.09 -21.29 -12.43
CA GLU A 30 16.20 -21.78 -11.63
C GLU A 30 17.48 -21.06 -12.00
N MET A 31 18.36 -20.88 -11.02
CA MET A 31 19.72 -20.42 -11.24
C MET A 31 20.71 -21.20 -10.40
N ASP A 32 21.87 -21.44 -10.98
CA ASP A 32 22.99 -22.11 -10.34
C ASP A 32 23.87 -21.17 -9.52
N GLY A 33 24.72 -21.74 -8.70
CA GLY A 33 25.72 -21.02 -7.94
C GLY A 33 25.32 -20.74 -6.51
N GLU A 34 26.03 -19.80 -5.89
CA GLU A 34 25.77 -19.35 -4.52
C GLU A 34 24.62 -18.35 -4.52
N ILE A 35 23.75 -18.44 -3.52
CA ILE A 35 22.62 -17.55 -3.32
C ILE A 35 22.90 -16.66 -2.11
N MET A 36 22.78 -15.34 -2.34
CA MET A 36 23.05 -14.32 -1.32
C MET A 36 22.00 -13.25 -1.40
N CYS A 37 21.26 -13.01 -0.30
CA CYS A 37 20.22 -12.00 -0.25
C CYS A 37 20.78 -10.60 -0.56
N CYS A 38 20.04 -9.84 -1.35
CA CYS A 38 20.41 -8.52 -1.90
C CYS A 38 21.49 -8.53 -2.98
N ASN A 39 22.15 -9.66 -3.26
CA ASN A 39 23.15 -9.78 -4.30
C ASN A 39 22.68 -10.71 -5.43
N ARG A 40 22.55 -12.00 -5.18
CA ARG A 40 22.24 -13.02 -6.20
C ARG A 40 21.14 -13.96 -5.75
N GLY A 41 20.14 -14.17 -6.61
CA GLY A 41 19.00 -15.06 -6.38
C GLY A 41 17.67 -14.43 -6.73
N PHE A 42 16.62 -15.21 -6.67
CA PHE A 42 15.25 -14.75 -6.82
C PHE A 42 14.75 -14.21 -5.49
N HIS A 43 14.43 -12.92 -5.44
CA HIS A 43 13.99 -12.22 -4.22
C HIS A 43 12.48 -12.06 -4.17
N ALA A 44 11.89 -12.34 -3.02
CA ALA A 44 10.49 -12.08 -2.68
C ALA A 44 10.35 -11.82 -1.17
N CYS A 45 9.20 -11.37 -0.71
CA CYS A 45 8.92 -11.11 0.71
C CYS A 45 7.85 -12.06 1.25
N LYS A 46 7.99 -12.53 2.48
CA LYS A 46 6.93 -13.31 3.14
C LYS A 46 5.75 -12.41 3.54
N SER A 47 6.04 -11.17 3.95
CA SER A 47 5.02 -10.17 4.18
C SER A 47 4.54 -9.59 2.85
N PRO A 48 3.24 -9.72 2.50
CA PRO A 48 2.72 -9.15 1.26
C PRO A 48 2.93 -7.65 1.16
N ILE A 49 2.67 -6.90 2.22
CA ILE A 49 2.76 -5.43 2.22
C ILE A 49 4.22 -4.91 2.30
N GLU A 50 5.18 -5.73 2.69
CA GLU A 50 6.60 -5.36 2.66
C GLU A 50 7.15 -5.27 1.22
N VAL A 51 6.49 -5.90 0.25
CA VAL A 51 6.81 -5.77 -1.18
C VAL A 51 6.81 -4.30 -1.62
N TRP A 52 6.00 -3.47 -0.99
CA TRP A 52 5.93 -2.03 -1.27
C TRP A 52 7.19 -1.25 -0.90
N ASP A 53 8.13 -1.82 -0.15
CA ASP A 53 9.43 -1.19 0.12
C ASP A 53 10.36 -1.27 -1.07
N TYR A 54 10.11 -2.22 -1.98
CA TYR A 54 10.95 -2.50 -3.12
C TYR A 54 10.31 -2.15 -4.46
N TYR A 55 8.97 -2.03 -4.48
CA TYR A 55 8.18 -1.76 -5.68
C TYR A 55 7.13 -0.68 -5.41
N ASP A 56 6.82 0.11 -6.43
CA ASP A 56 5.80 1.15 -6.31
C ASP A 56 4.43 0.52 -6.01
N MET A 57 3.76 0.97 -4.95
CA MET A 57 2.51 0.39 -4.49
C MET A 57 1.40 0.47 -5.55
N LEU A 58 1.34 1.56 -6.32
CA LEU A 58 0.23 1.84 -7.22
C LEU A 58 0.50 1.44 -8.67
N ASN A 59 1.78 1.27 -9.06
CA ASN A 59 2.20 1.11 -10.44
C ASN A 59 2.93 -0.20 -10.72
N SER A 60 2.96 -1.12 -9.76
CA SER A 60 3.60 -2.42 -9.90
C SER A 60 2.57 -3.54 -10.07
N ARG A 61 2.97 -4.60 -10.75
CA ARG A 61 2.26 -5.86 -10.77
C ARG A 61 2.77 -6.74 -9.63
N TYR A 62 1.92 -7.57 -9.07
CA TYR A 62 2.25 -8.43 -7.95
C TYR A 62 1.94 -9.88 -8.25
N ALA A 63 2.68 -10.79 -7.65
CA ALA A 63 2.35 -12.21 -7.72
C ALA A 63 2.66 -12.94 -6.41
N GLU A 64 1.85 -13.96 -6.12
CA GLU A 64 2.21 -15.03 -5.21
C GLU A 64 3.24 -15.93 -5.88
N VAL A 65 4.30 -16.26 -5.16
CA VAL A 65 5.39 -17.10 -5.64
C VAL A 65 5.76 -18.19 -4.64
N GLU A 66 6.24 -19.31 -5.15
CA GLU A 66 6.88 -20.36 -4.36
C GLU A 66 8.39 -20.30 -4.56
N GLN A 67 9.13 -20.21 -3.46
CA GLN A 67 10.60 -20.22 -3.46
C GLN A 67 11.12 -21.53 -2.89
N SER A 68 12.12 -22.10 -3.54
CA SER A 68 12.74 -23.38 -3.16
C SER A 68 14.23 -23.47 -3.56
N GLY A 69 14.83 -24.63 -3.36
CA GLY A 69 16.25 -24.86 -3.63
C GLY A 69 17.14 -24.30 -2.51
N LYS A 70 18.25 -23.67 -2.89
CA LYS A 70 19.09 -22.94 -1.95
C LYS A 70 18.37 -21.69 -1.52
N ILE A 71 18.28 -21.44 -0.22
CA ILE A 71 17.52 -20.33 0.35
C ILE A 71 18.43 -19.53 1.29
N ASP A 72 18.43 -18.22 1.09
CA ASP A 72 19.03 -17.25 1.99
C ASP A 72 17.96 -16.22 2.43
N LYS A 73 18.14 -15.59 3.58
CA LYS A 73 17.18 -14.67 4.19
C LYS A 73 17.83 -13.33 4.47
N GLY A 74 17.09 -12.27 4.20
CA GLY A 74 17.49 -10.92 4.60
C GLY A 74 17.51 -10.76 6.12
N GLU A 75 18.45 -10.00 6.62
CA GLU A 75 18.46 -9.55 8.01
C GLU A 75 17.40 -8.46 8.20
N ASN A 76 16.71 -8.50 9.35
CA ASN A 76 15.69 -7.50 9.75
C ASN A 76 14.56 -7.25 8.73
N SER A 77 14.26 -8.21 7.86
CA SER A 77 13.17 -8.12 6.88
C SER A 77 12.53 -9.50 6.65
N THR A 78 11.36 -9.53 6.01
CA THR A 78 10.74 -10.79 5.59
C THR A 78 11.24 -11.27 4.22
N LYS A 79 12.23 -10.57 3.65
CA LYS A 79 12.82 -10.90 2.35
C LYS A 79 13.46 -12.29 2.37
N VAL A 80 13.18 -13.05 1.32
CA VAL A 80 13.76 -14.36 1.05
C VAL A 80 14.37 -14.33 -0.33
N CYS A 81 15.54 -14.93 -0.45
CA CYS A 81 16.24 -15.15 -1.70
C CYS A 81 16.39 -16.64 -1.95
N SER A 82 16.18 -17.10 -3.19
CA SER A 82 16.21 -18.52 -3.52
C SER A 82 16.86 -18.80 -4.87
N SER A 83 17.35 -20.04 -5.05
CA SER A 83 17.83 -20.51 -6.35
C SER A 83 16.71 -20.92 -7.31
N ARG A 84 15.50 -21.17 -6.79
CA ARG A 84 14.31 -21.49 -7.59
C ARG A 84 13.12 -20.62 -7.19
N ILE A 85 12.37 -20.17 -8.19
CA ILE A 85 11.11 -19.43 -7.99
C ILE A 85 10.09 -19.90 -9.01
N LYS A 86 8.86 -20.16 -8.54
CA LYS A 86 7.70 -20.42 -9.38
C LYS A 86 6.67 -19.31 -9.20
N ILE A 87 6.23 -18.72 -10.30
CA ILE A 87 5.19 -17.68 -10.28
C ILE A 87 3.82 -18.37 -10.27
N LYS A 88 3.09 -18.28 -9.18
CA LYS A 88 1.83 -19.03 -8.97
C LYS A 88 0.63 -18.32 -9.57
N ALA A 89 0.41 -17.10 -9.16
CA ALA A 89 -0.74 -16.32 -9.57
C ALA A 89 -0.40 -14.83 -9.53
N GLU A 90 -0.91 -14.09 -10.49
CA GLU A 90 -0.89 -12.63 -10.43
C GLU A 90 -1.95 -12.14 -9.44
N LEU A 91 -1.60 -11.10 -8.69
CA LEU A 91 -2.42 -10.50 -7.65
C LEU A 91 -2.68 -9.03 -7.96
N LYS A 92 -3.91 -8.59 -7.75
CA LYS A 92 -4.27 -7.17 -7.77
C LYS A 92 -3.86 -6.50 -6.46
N LEU A 93 -3.87 -5.17 -6.42
CA LEU A 93 -3.58 -4.42 -5.20
C LEU A 93 -4.52 -4.83 -4.04
N ALA A 94 -5.82 -5.04 -4.33
CA ALA A 94 -6.78 -5.52 -3.34
C ALA A 94 -6.38 -6.87 -2.73
N ASP A 95 -5.89 -7.80 -3.56
CA ASP A 95 -5.47 -9.12 -3.10
C ASP A 95 -4.26 -9.01 -2.16
N ILE A 96 -3.26 -8.19 -2.51
CA ILE A 96 -2.08 -7.90 -1.67
C ILE A 96 -2.50 -7.29 -0.32
N ILE A 97 -3.47 -6.37 -0.32
CA ILE A 97 -4.01 -5.77 0.91
C ILE A 97 -4.65 -6.85 1.77
N ASN A 98 -5.58 -7.62 1.21
CA ASN A 98 -6.33 -8.64 1.95
C ASN A 98 -5.40 -9.72 2.52
N ILE A 99 -4.50 -10.26 1.71
CA ILE A 99 -3.53 -11.27 2.13
C ILE A 99 -2.58 -10.69 3.18
N GLY A 100 -2.17 -9.42 3.02
CA GLY A 100 -1.32 -8.72 3.98
C GLY A 100 -1.98 -8.52 5.33
N VAL A 101 -3.26 -8.18 5.36
CA VAL A 101 -4.07 -8.07 6.58
C VAL A 101 -4.15 -9.44 7.29
N GLU A 102 -4.50 -10.50 6.56
CA GLU A 102 -4.59 -11.84 7.14
C GLU A 102 -3.22 -12.34 7.62
N TRP A 103 -2.15 -12.08 6.87
CA TRP A 103 -0.79 -12.42 7.28
C TRP A 103 -0.40 -11.71 8.59
N LEU A 104 -0.68 -10.40 8.73
CA LEU A 104 -0.42 -9.66 9.96
C LEU A 104 -1.22 -10.20 11.13
N LYS A 105 -2.50 -10.50 10.96
CA LYS A 105 -3.35 -11.12 11.99
C LYS A 105 -2.77 -12.45 12.44
N ASP A 106 -2.31 -13.28 11.50
CA ASP A 106 -1.75 -14.58 11.80
C ASP A 106 -0.44 -14.50 12.58
N ILE A 107 0.52 -13.68 12.16
CA ILE A 107 1.81 -13.55 12.84
C ILE A 107 1.73 -12.85 14.19
N THR A 108 0.73 -11.99 14.38
CA THR A 108 0.48 -11.29 15.64
C THR A 108 -0.48 -12.02 16.55
N SER A 109 -0.99 -13.19 16.15
CA SER A 109 -1.88 -14.00 16.99
C SER A 109 -1.20 -14.44 18.29
N PRO A 110 -1.92 -14.53 19.42
CA PRO A 110 -1.33 -14.84 20.73
C PRO A 110 -0.58 -16.16 20.78
N SER A 111 -0.98 -17.12 19.95
CA SER A 111 -0.31 -18.43 19.85
C SER A 111 1.07 -18.34 19.19
N LYS A 112 1.36 -17.28 18.44
CA LYS A 112 2.62 -17.10 17.68
C LYS A 112 3.52 -16.00 18.22
N VAL A 113 2.97 -15.05 18.97
CA VAL A 113 3.73 -13.93 19.53
C VAL A 113 4.61 -14.41 20.67
N LYS A 114 5.91 -14.37 20.45
CA LYS A 114 6.96 -14.61 21.47
C LYS A 114 7.86 -13.40 21.71
N ALA A 115 7.62 -12.28 21.03
CA ALA A 115 8.56 -11.15 21.03
C ALA A 115 7.86 -9.79 21.13
N ASP A 116 8.59 -8.82 21.68
CA ASP A 116 8.22 -7.42 21.79
C ASP A 116 7.83 -6.82 20.43
N GLY A 117 6.69 -6.13 20.37
CA GLY A 117 6.29 -5.29 19.25
C GLY A 117 5.19 -5.85 18.33
N ALA A 118 4.76 -7.11 18.47
CA ALA A 118 3.58 -7.61 17.76
C ALA A 118 2.33 -7.54 18.65
N LEU A 119 1.27 -6.94 18.17
CA LEU A 119 0.03 -6.68 18.90
C LEU A 119 -1.20 -7.17 18.12
N ASN A 120 -2.12 -7.84 18.80
CA ASN A 120 -3.38 -8.31 18.25
C ASN A 120 -4.52 -8.11 19.26
N ASP A 121 -5.74 -7.97 18.79
CA ASP A 121 -6.93 -7.77 19.63
C ASP A 121 -7.68 -9.04 20.00
N ASN A 122 -7.27 -10.21 19.51
CA ASN A 122 -7.98 -11.49 19.72
C ASN A 122 -9.45 -11.46 19.27
N GLY A 123 -9.81 -10.60 18.31
CA GLY A 123 -11.19 -10.44 17.88
C GLY A 123 -12.06 -9.61 18.83
N ASP A 124 -11.48 -8.94 19.84
CA ASP A 124 -12.22 -8.02 20.69
C ASP A 124 -12.69 -6.80 19.88
N ARG A 125 -14.01 -6.68 19.73
CA ARG A 125 -14.67 -5.68 18.88
C ARG A 125 -14.29 -4.22 19.18
N LYS A 126 -13.89 -3.90 20.39
CA LYS A 126 -13.65 -2.51 20.85
C LYS A 126 -12.23 -2.28 21.37
N LYS A 127 -11.32 -3.20 21.16
CA LYS A 127 -9.98 -3.06 21.71
C LYS A 127 -9.25 -1.84 21.18
N GLN A 128 -8.46 -1.25 22.04
CA GLN A 128 -7.51 -0.20 21.69
C GLN A 128 -6.10 -0.78 21.66
N ILE A 129 -5.39 -0.56 20.56
CA ILE A 129 -4.01 -1.01 20.36
C ILE A 129 -3.16 0.20 20.06
N GLY A 130 -2.13 0.41 20.87
CA GLY A 130 -1.16 1.48 20.66
C GLY A 130 0.26 0.92 20.60
N SER A 131 1.09 1.44 19.70
CA SER A 131 2.50 1.07 19.61
C SER A 131 3.38 2.26 19.25
N SER A 132 4.54 2.34 19.91
CA SER A 132 5.63 3.28 19.56
C SER A 132 6.89 2.56 19.06
N GLY A 133 6.83 1.25 18.89
CA GLY A 133 7.96 0.45 18.39
C GLY A 133 8.36 0.87 16.97
N TYR A 134 9.66 0.92 16.69
CA TYR A 134 10.23 1.40 15.41
C TYR A 134 9.60 0.72 14.18
N SER A 135 9.42 -0.59 14.21
CA SER A 135 8.81 -1.40 13.14
C SER A 135 7.67 -2.26 13.68
N ALA A 136 6.78 -1.66 14.45
CA ALA A 136 5.67 -2.37 15.06
C ALA A 136 4.80 -3.09 14.04
N GLN A 137 4.39 -4.32 14.36
CA GLN A 137 3.44 -5.11 13.56
C GLN A 137 2.15 -5.25 14.35
N ILE A 138 1.04 -4.79 13.78
CA ILE A 138 -0.25 -4.76 14.44
C ILE A 138 -1.28 -5.42 13.52
N GLY A 139 -1.94 -6.46 14.03
CA GLY A 139 -3.07 -7.12 13.38
C GLY A 139 -4.34 -6.94 14.20
N SER A 140 -5.46 -6.69 13.56
CA SER A 140 -6.76 -6.58 14.23
C SER A 140 -7.88 -7.21 13.39
N SER A 141 -8.81 -7.88 14.07
CA SER A 141 -10.06 -8.37 13.50
C SER A 141 -11.30 -7.79 14.20
N GLY A 142 -11.10 -6.92 15.19
CA GLY A 142 -12.20 -6.32 15.96
C GLY A 142 -12.96 -5.28 15.16
N ASP A 143 -14.31 -5.41 15.08
CA ASP A 143 -15.18 -4.54 14.27
C ASP A 143 -15.12 -3.07 14.66
N SER A 144 -14.75 -2.59 15.66
CA SER A 144 -14.61 -1.17 16.02
C SER A 144 -13.29 -0.90 16.73
N ALA A 145 -12.27 -1.72 16.40
CA ALA A 145 -10.95 -1.58 16.99
C ALA A 145 -10.37 -0.18 16.73
N LYS A 146 -9.63 0.34 17.69
CA LYS A 146 -8.90 1.59 17.55
C LYS A 146 -7.41 1.27 17.57
N ILE A 147 -6.72 1.59 16.51
CA ILE A 147 -5.30 1.25 16.33
C ILE A 147 -4.51 2.53 16.14
N GLY A 148 -3.48 2.72 16.96
CA GLY A 148 -2.58 3.87 16.87
C GLY A 148 -1.13 3.42 16.79
N SER A 149 -0.31 4.05 15.94
CA SER A 149 1.13 3.83 15.93
C SER A 149 1.91 5.12 15.67
N SER A 150 2.97 5.32 16.44
CA SER A 150 3.92 6.42 16.28
C SER A 150 5.33 5.95 15.92
N GLY A 151 5.54 4.66 15.73
CA GLY A 151 6.82 4.10 15.30
C GLY A 151 7.19 4.52 13.87
N TYR A 152 8.48 4.45 13.50
CA TYR A 152 8.97 4.92 12.20
C TYR A 152 8.36 4.17 11.00
N SER A 153 8.38 2.85 11.00
CA SER A 153 7.90 2.01 9.90
C SER A 153 6.88 0.94 10.34
N PRO A 154 5.77 1.31 11.01
CA PRO A 154 4.82 0.33 11.46
C PRO A 154 4.10 -0.33 10.28
N GLN A 155 3.73 -1.60 10.48
CA GLN A 155 2.85 -2.36 9.60
C GLN A 155 1.54 -2.62 10.33
N ILE A 156 0.43 -2.13 9.81
CA ILE A 156 -0.88 -2.21 10.45
C ILE A 156 -1.85 -2.89 9.50
N GLY A 157 -2.49 -3.96 9.94
CA GLY A 157 -3.53 -4.68 9.22
C GLY A 157 -4.82 -4.75 10.03
N SER A 158 -5.96 -4.42 9.42
CA SER A 158 -7.27 -4.58 10.06
C SER A 158 -8.30 -5.14 9.08
N SER A 159 -9.05 -6.17 9.54
CA SER A 159 -10.22 -6.67 8.82
C SER A 159 -11.54 -6.31 9.50
N GLY A 160 -11.49 -5.63 10.65
CA GLY A 160 -12.70 -5.24 11.37
C GLY A 160 -13.47 -4.14 10.68
N ASP A 161 -14.79 -4.28 10.61
CA ASP A 161 -15.68 -3.24 10.12
C ASP A 161 -15.64 -2.02 11.06
N SER A 162 -15.69 -0.83 10.47
CA SER A 162 -15.63 0.44 11.23
C SER A 162 -14.37 0.60 12.11
N ALA A 163 -13.30 -0.13 11.83
CA ALA A 163 -12.03 0.04 12.52
C ALA A 163 -11.46 1.45 12.31
N LYS A 164 -10.83 2.00 13.34
CA LYS A 164 -10.18 3.31 13.29
C LYS A 164 -8.67 3.15 13.41
N ILE A 165 -7.95 3.56 12.39
CA ILE A 165 -6.50 3.36 12.28
C ILE A 165 -5.81 4.71 12.15
N GLY A 166 -4.88 5.01 13.04
CA GLY A 166 -4.06 6.21 12.97
C GLY A 166 -2.57 5.89 12.99
N SER A 167 -1.78 6.57 12.17
CA SER A 167 -0.33 6.46 12.23
C SER A 167 0.35 7.81 11.99
N SER A 168 1.37 8.09 12.79
CA SER A 168 2.30 9.20 12.57
C SER A 168 3.71 8.72 12.13
N GLY A 169 3.88 7.43 11.92
CA GLY A 169 5.15 6.85 11.45
C GLY A 169 5.50 7.24 10.02
N ASP A 170 6.75 7.65 9.77
CA ASP A 170 7.16 8.22 8.47
C ASP A 170 6.96 7.27 7.29
N SER A 171 7.22 5.99 7.46
CA SER A 171 7.07 4.98 6.41
C SER A 171 6.00 3.95 6.77
N ALA A 172 4.91 4.39 7.40
CA ALA A 172 3.83 3.50 7.81
C ALA A 172 3.21 2.77 6.60
N LYS A 173 2.92 1.49 6.78
CA LYS A 173 2.16 0.67 5.85
C LYS A 173 0.87 0.25 6.52
N ILE A 174 -0.25 0.67 5.96
CA ILE A 174 -1.57 0.43 6.54
C ILE A 174 -2.41 -0.30 5.51
N GLY A 175 -2.91 -1.49 5.87
CA GLY A 175 -3.88 -2.25 5.10
C GLY A 175 -5.19 -2.36 5.86
N SER A 176 -6.32 -2.17 5.19
CA SER A 176 -7.64 -2.43 5.74
C SER A 176 -8.54 -3.15 4.75
N SER A 177 -9.25 -4.18 5.21
CA SER A 177 -10.26 -4.87 4.40
C SER A 177 -11.68 -4.76 4.99
N GLY A 178 -11.83 -4.10 6.12
CA GLY A 178 -13.13 -3.91 6.77
C GLY A 178 -14.00 -2.85 6.08
N TYR A 179 -15.32 -3.06 6.10
CA TYR A 179 -16.30 -2.08 5.65
C TYR A 179 -16.24 -0.81 6.52
N SER A 180 -16.37 0.37 5.89
CA SER A 180 -16.40 1.68 6.59
C SER A 180 -15.21 1.96 7.50
N ALA A 181 -14.04 1.37 7.23
CA ALA A 181 -12.82 1.65 7.99
C ALA A 181 -12.43 3.13 7.89
N GLN A 182 -11.94 3.70 8.99
CA GLN A 182 -11.42 5.07 9.05
C GLN A 182 -9.90 5.02 9.22
N ILE A 183 -9.16 5.58 8.28
CA ILE A 183 -7.69 5.50 8.24
C ILE A 183 -7.10 6.90 8.16
N GLY A 184 -6.22 7.25 9.09
CA GLY A 184 -5.49 8.51 9.10
C GLY A 184 -3.98 8.30 9.15
N SER A 185 -3.22 9.07 8.37
CA SER A 185 -1.76 9.08 8.47
C SER A 185 -1.19 10.49 8.31
N SER A 186 -0.21 10.82 9.14
CA SER A 186 0.57 12.06 9.01
C SER A 186 2.05 11.79 8.68
N GLY A 187 2.43 10.54 8.49
CA GLY A 187 3.80 10.15 8.18
C GLY A 187 4.27 10.57 6.80
N TYR A 188 5.57 10.82 6.64
CA TYR A 188 6.20 11.39 5.44
C TYR A 188 5.90 10.59 4.15
N SER A 189 6.10 9.29 4.13
CA SER A 189 5.92 8.42 2.95
C SER A 189 4.97 7.27 3.24
N ALA A 190 3.87 7.55 3.92
CA ALA A 190 2.90 6.52 4.29
C ALA A 190 2.29 5.84 3.06
N LYS A 191 2.08 4.55 3.14
CA LYS A 191 1.42 3.72 2.14
C LYS A 191 0.14 3.16 2.74
N ILE A 192 -1.00 3.54 2.19
CA ILE A 192 -2.32 3.20 2.72
C ILE A 192 -3.08 2.44 1.66
N GLY A 193 -3.49 1.23 1.97
CA GLY A 193 -4.34 0.41 1.12
C GLY A 193 -5.66 0.09 1.81
N SER A 194 -6.78 0.23 1.09
CA SER A 194 -8.08 -0.24 1.54
C SER A 194 -8.77 -1.05 0.45
N SER A 195 -9.34 -2.19 0.82
CA SER A 195 -10.19 -2.99 -0.07
C SER A 195 -11.65 -3.06 0.40
N GLY A 196 -11.96 -2.50 1.57
CA GLY A 196 -13.33 -2.43 2.07
C GLY A 196 -14.10 -1.23 1.51
N ASP A 197 -15.39 -1.44 1.26
CA ASP A 197 -16.27 -0.39 0.78
C ASP A 197 -16.50 0.70 1.82
N SER A 198 -16.86 1.89 1.34
CA SER A 198 -17.16 3.07 2.16
C SER A 198 -16.00 3.50 3.08
N ALA A 199 -14.77 3.11 2.77
CA ALA A 199 -13.61 3.49 3.55
C ALA A 199 -13.40 5.01 3.54
N GLN A 200 -12.99 5.56 4.67
CA GLN A 200 -12.63 6.97 4.82
C GLN A 200 -11.12 7.07 5.07
N ILE A 201 -10.39 7.67 4.15
CA ILE A 201 -8.93 7.70 4.20
C ILE A 201 -8.44 9.14 4.17
N GLY A 202 -7.64 9.53 5.15
CA GLY A 202 -7.02 10.84 5.23
C GLY A 202 -5.50 10.76 5.35
N SER A 203 -4.78 11.62 4.62
CA SER A 203 -3.33 11.78 4.79
C SER A 203 -2.93 13.24 4.76
N SER A 204 -2.03 13.63 5.65
CA SER A 204 -1.37 14.94 5.60
C SER A 204 0.15 14.83 5.37
N GLY A 205 0.65 13.61 5.23
CA GLY A 205 2.07 13.35 5.00
C GLY A 205 2.54 13.69 3.59
N TYR A 206 3.79 14.11 3.45
CA TYR A 206 4.46 14.29 2.17
C TYR A 206 4.60 12.94 1.45
N SER A 207 4.43 12.91 0.11
CA SER A 207 4.60 11.71 -0.72
C SER A 207 3.77 10.49 -0.30
N ALA A 208 2.62 10.71 0.34
CA ALA A 208 1.73 9.61 0.69
C ALA A 208 1.19 8.91 -0.57
N LYS A 209 1.10 7.57 -0.52
CA LYS A 209 0.49 6.75 -1.56
C LYS A 209 -0.75 6.09 -0.99
N ILE A 210 -1.89 6.33 -1.62
CA ILE A 210 -3.19 5.82 -1.16
C ILE A 210 -3.82 5.03 -2.29
N GLY A 211 -4.09 3.75 -2.05
CA GLY A 211 -4.84 2.89 -2.96
C GLY A 211 -6.15 2.44 -2.32
N SER A 212 -7.26 2.58 -3.03
CA SER A 212 -8.55 2.04 -2.61
C SER A 212 -9.19 1.22 -3.72
N SER A 213 -9.70 0.04 -3.39
CA SER A 213 -10.44 -0.79 -4.33
C SER A 213 -11.89 -1.06 -3.90
N GLY A 214 -12.28 -0.59 -2.72
CA GLY A 214 -13.68 -0.61 -2.29
C GLY A 214 -14.47 0.54 -2.91
N ASP A 215 -15.75 0.31 -3.13
CA ASP A 215 -16.68 1.30 -3.64
C ASP A 215 -17.02 2.37 -2.61
N TYR A 216 -17.49 3.52 -3.06
CA TYR A 216 -17.92 4.66 -2.21
C TYR A 216 -16.83 5.19 -1.28
N ALA A 217 -15.56 5.00 -1.61
CA ALA A 217 -14.45 5.46 -0.80
C ALA A 217 -14.40 7.00 -0.76
N LYS A 218 -14.08 7.54 0.41
CA LYS A 218 -13.84 8.98 0.61
C LYS A 218 -12.37 9.18 0.97
N ILE A 219 -11.61 9.78 0.05
CA ILE A 219 -10.15 9.83 0.16
C ILE A 219 -9.69 11.28 0.11
N GLY A 220 -8.95 11.70 1.13
CA GLY A 220 -8.37 13.04 1.20
C GLY A 220 -6.88 13.03 1.44
N SER A 221 -6.12 13.86 0.70
CA SER A 221 -4.74 14.17 1.02
C SER A 221 -4.48 15.67 0.90
N SER A 222 -3.90 16.24 1.94
CA SER A 222 -3.40 17.62 1.94
C SER A 222 -1.87 17.70 1.83
N GLY A 223 -1.17 16.58 1.89
CA GLY A 223 0.28 16.52 1.77
C GLY A 223 0.75 16.68 0.32
N ASP A 224 1.91 17.33 0.14
CA ASP A 224 2.51 17.50 -1.18
C ASP A 224 2.98 16.17 -1.78
N SER A 225 3.02 16.10 -3.11
CA SER A 225 3.46 14.92 -3.87
C SER A 225 2.66 13.65 -3.56
N ALA A 226 1.43 13.78 -3.08
CA ALA A 226 0.58 12.64 -2.80
C ALA A 226 0.07 11.99 -4.10
N LYS A 227 -0.08 10.67 -4.08
CA LYS A 227 -0.66 9.89 -5.17
C LYS A 227 -1.86 9.11 -4.65
N ILE A 228 -3.02 9.30 -5.28
CA ILE A 228 -4.26 8.60 -4.92
C ILE A 228 -4.77 7.79 -6.12
N ASP A 229 -4.95 6.49 -5.92
CA ASP A 229 -5.53 5.57 -6.88
C ASP A 229 -6.81 4.95 -6.30
N SER A 230 -7.97 5.24 -6.87
CA SER A 230 -9.23 4.58 -6.51
C SER A 230 -9.73 3.73 -7.67
N THR A 231 -9.73 2.43 -7.49
CA THR A 231 -10.23 1.46 -8.47
C THR A 231 -11.65 0.96 -8.14
N GLY A 232 -12.25 1.41 -7.04
CA GLY A 232 -13.66 1.23 -6.71
C GLY A 232 -14.53 2.30 -7.38
N GLU A 233 -15.82 1.99 -7.51
CA GLU A 233 -16.81 2.88 -8.12
C GLU A 233 -17.26 3.99 -7.14
N ASP A 234 -17.84 5.05 -7.69
CA ASP A 234 -18.52 6.14 -6.96
C ASP A 234 -17.72 6.76 -5.79
N SER A 235 -16.41 6.85 -5.96
CA SER A 235 -15.51 7.39 -4.95
C SER A 235 -15.40 8.92 -5.03
N VAL A 236 -15.13 9.55 -3.88
CA VAL A 236 -14.85 11.00 -3.80
C VAL A 236 -13.40 11.19 -3.35
N ILE A 237 -12.61 11.83 -4.21
CA ILE A 237 -11.17 12.01 -4.02
C ILE A 237 -10.84 13.49 -3.92
N MET A 238 -10.12 13.88 -2.87
CA MET A 238 -9.54 15.22 -2.72
C MET A 238 -8.02 15.12 -2.57
N CYS A 239 -7.28 15.57 -3.56
CA CYS A 239 -5.82 15.58 -3.56
C CYS A 239 -5.32 17.01 -3.70
N ALA A 240 -5.19 17.71 -2.56
CA ALA A 240 -5.05 19.16 -2.49
C ALA A 240 -3.60 19.66 -2.31
N GLY A 241 -2.64 18.78 -2.09
CA GLY A 241 -1.22 19.14 -1.94
C GLY A 241 -0.55 19.54 -3.26
N ASN A 242 0.54 20.30 -3.16
CA ASN A 242 1.34 20.67 -4.31
C ASN A 242 1.91 19.42 -5.02
N SER A 243 1.95 19.45 -6.37
CA SER A 243 2.48 18.35 -7.20
C SER A 243 1.80 16.99 -6.95
N SER A 244 0.57 17.00 -6.46
CA SER A 244 -0.19 15.78 -6.19
C SER A 244 -1.00 15.34 -7.40
N ILE A 245 -1.21 14.04 -7.54
CA ILE A 245 -1.92 13.43 -8.65
C ILE A 245 -2.96 12.43 -8.16
N ALA A 246 -4.03 12.26 -8.92
CA ALA A 246 -5.06 11.27 -8.62
C ALA A 246 -5.61 10.61 -9.88
N LYS A 247 -6.10 9.38 -9.73
CA LYS A 247 -6.90 8.67 -10.74
C LYS A 247 -8.06 7.92 -10.09
N ALA A 248 -9.12 7.68 -10.85
CA ALA A 248 -10.30 6.98 -10.37
C ALA A 248 -11.05 6.26 -11.50
N LYS A 249 -12.07 5.53 -11.12
CA LYS A 249 -13.06 4.90 -12.03
C LYS A 249 -14.14 5.90 -12.46
N VAL A 250 -14.84 5.53 -13.54
CA VAL A 250 -16.09 6.21 -13.94
C VAL A 250 -17.07 6.26 -12.76
N GLY A 251 -17.80 7.35 -12.61
CA GLY A 251 -18.71 7.56 -11.49
C GLY A 251 -18.10 8.34 -10.32
N SER A 252 -16.80 8.45 -10.27
CA SER A 252 -16.08 9.11 -9.17
C SER A 252 -15.87 10.61 -9.41
N TRP A 253 -15.63 11.35 -8.33
CA TRP A 253 -15.26 12.76 -8.34
C TRP A 253 -13.81 12.95 -7.89
N ILE A 254 -13.06 13.79 -8.62
CA ILE A 254 -11.67 14.13 -8.28
C ILE A 254 -11.55 15.64 -8.09
N THR A 255 -11.03 16.05 -6.94
CA THR A 255 -10.64 17.44 -6.65
C THR A 255 -9.12 17.54 -6.61
N LEU A 256 -8.55 18.48 -7.38
CA LEU A 256 -7.12 18.77 -7.44
C LEU A 256 -6.84 20.24 -7.19
N ALA A 257 -5.66 20.57 -6.69
CA ALA A 257 -5.18 21.92 -6.49
C ALA A 257 -3.94 22.23 -7.34
N GLU A 258 -3.91 23.41 -7.91
CA GLU A 258 -2.73 23.99 -8.57
C GLU A 258 -2.03 24.95 -7.64
N TRP A 259 -0.72 24.84 -7.54
CA TRP A 259 0.12 25.67 -6.68
C TRP A 259 1.17 26.37 -7.53
N LYS A 260 1.49 27.63 -7.18
CA LYS A 260 2.55 28.40 -7.81
C LYS A 260 3.41 29.09 -6.76
N TRP A 261 4.68 29.28 -7.09
CA TRP A 261 5.57 30.07 -6.24
C TRP A 261 5.10 31.52 -6.17
N SER A 262 5.04 32.08 -4.99
CA SER A 262 4.77 33.50 -4.75
C SER A 262 6.05 34.19 -4.27
N ASP A 263 6.53 35.13 -5.08
CA ASP A 263 7.73 35.92 -4.71
C ASP A 263 7.47 36.84 -3.51
N GLU A 264 6.25 37.29 -3.36
CA GLU A 264 5.82 38.08 -2.20
C GLU A 264 5.85 37.24 -0.90
N LYS A 265 5.26 36.05 -0.92
CA LYS A 265 5.12 35.17 0.25
C LYS A 265 6.29 34.22 0.45
N LYS A 266 7.25 34.17 -0.50
CA LYS A 266 8.40 33.26 -0.51
C LYS A 266 8.04 31.79 -0.25
N ARG A 267 6.89 31.35 -0.80
CA ARG A 267 6.40 29.97 -0.70
C ARG A 267 5.44 29.67 -1.84
N ASN A 268 5.16 28.39 -2.05
CA ASN A 268 4.05 27.96 -2.91
C ASN A 268 2.71 28.36 -2.27
N VAL A 269 1.81 28.85 -3.10
CA VAL A 269 0.43 29.22 -2.73
C VAL A 269 -0.55 28.53 -3.67
N PRO A 270 -1.74 28.13 -3.19
CA PRO A 270 -2.77 27.61 -4.07
C PRO A 270 -3.32 28.72 -4.95
N VAL A 271 -3.40 28.48 -6.25
CA VAL A 271 -3.92 29.45 -7.23
C VAL A 271 -5.21 28.99 -7.90
N CYS A 272 -5.48 27.69 -7.87
CA CYS A 272 -6.70 27.12 -8.40
C CYS A 272 -7.02 25.80 -7.68
N VAL A 273 -8.31 25.58 -7.42
CA VAL A 273 -8.83 24.27 -6.99
C VAL A 273 -9.98 23.94 -7.93
N LYS A 274 -9.99 22.73 -8.45
CA LYS A 274 -11.03 22.29 -9.38
C LYS A 274 -11.46 20.87 -9.08
N THR A 275 -12.74 20.62 -9.24
CA THR A 275 -13.36 19.31 -9.12
C THR A 275 -13.93 18.90 -10.47
N GLU A 276 -13.65 17.67 -10.89
CA GLU A 276 -14.19 17.08 -12.13
C GLU A 276 -14.78 15.71 -11.84
N TYR A 277 -15.81 15.37 -12.63
CA TYR A 277 -16.44 14.05 -12.64
C TYR A 277 -15.73 13.15 -13.65
N VAL A 278 -15.44 11.93 -13.26
CA VAL A 278 -14.83 10.93 -14.15
C VAL A 278 -15.95 10.33 -15.00
N ASP A 279 -16.16 10.90 -16.20
CA ASP A 279 -17.21 10.49 -17.14
C ASP A 279 -16.75 9.41 -18.13
N GLY A 280 -15.45 9.14 -18.19
CA GLY A 280 -14.85 8.20 -19.14
C GLY A 280 -14.52 8.81 -20.50
N GLU A 281 -14.94 10.04 -20.77
CA GLU A 281 -14.76 10.76 -22.04
C GLU A 281 -13.82 11.96 -21.88
N ASN A 282 -14.25 12.99 -21.15
CA ASN A 282 -13.46 14.19 -20.87
C ASN A 282 -12.42 13.93 -19.77
N ILE A 283 -12.84 13.26 -18.71
CA ILE A 283 -11.96 12.75 -17.65
C ILE A 283 -12.00 11.22 -17.73
N LYS A 284 -10.94 10.65 -18.31
CA LYS A 284 -10.82 9.20 -18.54
C LYS A 284 -10.63 8.46 -17.22
N ALA A 285 -11.25 7.29 -17.12
CA ALA A 285 -11.01 6.37 -16.03
C ALA A 285 -9.57 5.84 -16.05
N ASP A 286 -9.08 5.41 -14.89
CA ASP A 286 -7.74 4.80 -14.71
C ASP A 286 -6.56 5.64 -15.24
N THR A 287 -6.78 6.94 -15.38
CA THR A 287 -5.79 7.89 -15.91
C THR A 287 -5.36 8.85 -14.81
N TRP A 288 -4.06 9.03 -14.65
CA TRP A 288 -3.51 9.98 -13.69
C TRP A 288 -3.73 11.42 -14.15
N TYR A 289 -4.24 12.25 -13.26
CA TYR A 289 -4.47 13.66 -13.49
C TYR A 289 -3.76 14.54 -12.48
N GLN A 290 -3.31 15.71 -12.95
CA GLN A 290 -2.88 16.86 -12.16
C GLN A 290 -3.64 18.09 -12.59
N LEU A 291 -3.73 19.12 -11.74
CA LEU A 291 -4.28 20.42 -12.12
C LEU A 291 -3.15 21.34 -12.58
N LYS A 292 -3.25 21.85 -13.81
CA LYS A 292 -2.26 22.74 -14.43
C LYS A 292 -2.93 23.79 -15.30
N ASN A 293 -2.63 25.07 -15.06
CA ASN A 293 -3.27 26.20 -15.71
C ASN A 293 -4.82 26.14 -15.64
N GLY A 294 -5.34 25.74 -14.48
CA GLY A 294 -6.77 25.62 -14.21
C GLY A 294 -7.48 24.48 -14.97
N LYS A 295 -6.72 23.52 -15.52
CA LYS A 295 -7.27 22.38 -16.27
C LYS A 295 -6.71 21.08 -15.74
N PHE A 296 -7.55 20.04 -15.74
CA PHE A 296 -7.09 18.66 -15.57
C PHE A 296 -6.24 18.28 -16.78
N VAL A 297 -5.01 17.86 -16.54
CA VAL A 297 -4.09 17.35 -17.58
C VAL A 297 -3.60 15.97 -17.14
N GLU A 298 -3.44 15.09 -18.13
CA GLU A 298 -2.86 13.77 -17.87
C GLU A 298 -1.45 13.94 -17.30
N ALA A 299 -1.15 13.22 -16.24
CA ALA A 299 0.14 13.24 -15.56
C ALA A 299 0.93 11.99 -15.91
N ASN A 300 2.24 12.16 -16.09
CA ASN A 300 3.16 11.03 -16.11
C ASN A 300 3.44 10.61 -14.66
N GLU A 301 3.56 9.31 -14.46
CA GLU A 301 3.85 8.66 -13.16
C GLU A 301 5.25 8.95 -12.63
#